data_5e01da94f34656ae43f4ca29ccab63dc
#
_entry.id   5e01da94f34656ae43f4ca29ccab63dc
#
_cell.length_a   1.000
_cell.length_b   1.000
_cell.length_c   1.000
_cell.angle_alpha   90.00
_cell.angle_beta   90.00
_cell.angle_gamma   90.00
#
_symmetry.space_group_name_H-M   'P 1'
#
loop_
_entity.id
_entity.type
_entity.pdbx_description
1 polymer ?
#
loop_
_entity_poly.entity_id
_entity_poly.type
_entity_poly.pdbx_seq_one_letter_code
_entity_poly.pdbx_strand_id
1 'polypeptide(L)'
;EGYGNGYNDTTLNLDHLSNFLSVYESKMILDYGCGKGDLTKYLNKSYTCYGYDPAIEEFDNEYRGIDFDTIVCLDVLEHIPEAELDALLNNIKSYNVDSLYFIVSTRYAKTKLPDGRNCHETVKPKDWWKNLFETTFSDKKVIVTEQKTKNQIRVLIHEN
;
A
#
# COMPACT_ATOMS: atom_id res chain seq x y z
N GLU A 1 16.64 3.65 -11.34
CA GLU A 1 15.60 4.57 -11.85
C GLU A 1 14.30 4.18 -11.16
N GLY A 2 13.91 4.96 -10.12
CA GLY A 2 12.75 4.67 -9.30
C GLY A 2 11.46 4.68 -10.11
N TYR A 3 10.63 3.69 -9.92
CA TYR A 3 9.27 3.62 -10.41
C TYR A 3 8.45 4.73 -9.75
N GLY A 4 8.06 5.73 -10.50
CA GLY A 4 7.23 6.82 -10.04
C GLY A 4 6.77 7.61 -11.24
N ASN A 5 5.76 7.11 -11.93
CA ASN A 5 4.95 7.97 -12.76
C ASN A 5 4.10 8.81 -11.83
N GLY A 6 4.23 10.13 -11.96
CA GLY A 6 3.56 11.09 -11.12
C GLY A 6 2.07 10.79 -10.94
N TYR A 7 1.55 11.22 -9.83
CA TYR A 7 0.22 11.05 -9.23
C TYR A 7 -1.02 11.29 -10.12
N ASN A 8 -0.87 11.38 -11.43
CA ASN A 8 -1.97 11.69 -12.33
C ASN A 8 -3.05 10.61 -12.47
N ASP A 9 -2.75 9.36 -12.05
CA ASP A 9 -3.73 8.26 -12.12
C ASP A 9 -4.32 7.90 -10.74
N THR A 10 -3.73 8.41 -9.67
CA THR A 10 -4.15 8.21 -8.28
C THR A 10 -5.22 9.19 -7.81
N THR A 11 -5.49 10.25 -8.54
CA THR A 11 -6.49 11.28 -8.17
C THR A 11 -7.86 10.67 -7.85
N LEU A 12 -8.24 9.58 -8.50
CA LEU A 12 -9.51 8.90 -8.24
C LEU A 12 -9.53 8.06 -6.95
N ASN A 13 -8.37 7.78 -6.36
CA ASN A 13 -8.28 7.09 -5.07
C ASN A 13 -8.10 8.06 -3.91
N LEU A 14 -7.66 9.30 -4.16
CA LEU A 14 -7.40 10.28 -3.10
C LEU A 14 -8.65 10.67 -2.33
N ASP A 15 -9.79 10.86 -3.01
CA ASP A 15 -11.05 11.15 -2.32
C ASP A 15 -11.46 10.00 -1.39
N HIS A 16 -11.30 8.75 -1.87
CA HIS A 16 -11.61 7.58 -1.06
C HIS A 16 -10.61 7.38 0.07
N LEU A 17 -9.33 7.62 -0.17
CA LEU A 17 -8.29 7.60 0.85
C LEU A 17 -8.55 8.68 1.91
N SER A 18 -8.84 9.92 1.47
CA SER A 18 -9.16 11.03 2.39
C SER A 18 -10.38 10.73 3.26
N ASN A 19 -11.42 10.13 2.68
CA ASN A 19 -12.59 9.69 3.44
C ASN A 19 -12.22 8.57 4.44
N PHE A 20 -11.40 7.60 4.03
CA PHE A 20 -10.91 6.55 4.93
C PHE A 20 -10.13 7.15 6.11
N LEU A 21 -9.15 8.00 5.85
CA LEU A 21 -8.35 8.65 6.89
C LEU A 21 -9.20 9.48 7.87
N SER A 22 -10.24 10.14 7.35
CA SER A 22 -11.20 10.90 8.18
C SER A 22 -12.06 9.98 9.05
N VAL A 23 -12.60 8.89 8.48
CA VAL A 23 -13.46 7.94 9.21
C VAL A 23 -12.71 7.25 10.34
N TYR A 24 -11.44 6.92 10.13
CA TYR A 24 -10.58 6.27 11.14
C TYR A 24 -9.79 7.27 11.99
N GLU A 25 -10.09 8.57 11.88
CA GLU A 25 -9.46 9.65 12.65
C GLU A 25 -7.92 9.61 12.62
N SER A 26 -7.36 9.19 11.46
CA SER A 26 -5.92 9.04 11.24
C SER A 26 -5.17 10.34 11.53
N LYS A 27 -4.01 10.24 12.20
CA LYS A 27 -3.16 11.38 12.55
C LYS A 27 -1.71 11.16 12.19
N MET A 28 -1.20 9.95 12.50
CA MET A 28 0.19 9.55 12.30
C MET A 28 0.25 8.42 11.27
N ILE A 29 0.63 8.74 10.04
CA ILE A 29 0.52 7.84 8.90
C ILE A 29 1.91 7.39 8.44
N LEU A 30 2.04 6.11 8.11
CA LEU A 30 3.17 5.57 7.36
C LEU A 30 2.74 5.28 5.92
N ASP A 31 3.38 5.95 4.96
CA ASP A 31 3.27 5.69 3.52
C ASP A 31 4.32 4.62 3.15
N TYR A 32 3.88 3.36 3.13
CA TYR A 32 4.75 2.18 2.95
C TYR A 32 4.91 1.85 1.47
N GLY A 33 6.14 1.93 0.96
CA GLY A 33 6.45 1.87 -0.46
C GLY A 33 6.17 3.21 -1.14
N CYS A 34 6.58 4.31 -0.49
CA CYS A 34 6.25 5.69 -0.90
C CYS A 34 6.91 6.15 -2.21
N GLY A 35 7.85 5.38 -2.77
CA GLY A 35 8.60 5.78 -3.95
C GLY A 35 9.27 7.13 -3.76
N LYS A 36 8.94 8.09 -4.61
CA LYS A 36 9.49 9.48 -4.56
C LYS A 36 8.82 10.37 -3.50
N GLY A 37 7.95 9.83 -2.66
CA GLY A 37 7.31 10.54 -1.56
C GLY A 37 6.22 11.53 -1.98
N ASP A 38 5.63 11.42 -3.17
CA ASP A 38 4.61 12.36 -3.63
C ASP A 38 3.33 12.27 -2.78
N LEU A 39 2.88 11.05 -2.41
CA LEU A 39 1.76 10.87 -1.50
C LEU A 39 2.11 11.36 -0.09
N THR A 40 3.29 11.02 0.41
CA THR A 40 3.79 11.51 1.69
C THR A 40 3.73 13.03 1.79
N LYS A 41 4.23 13.74 0.75
CA LYS A 41 4.16 15.22 0.66
C LYS A 41 2.73 15.74 0.60
N TYR A 42 1.86 15.03 -0.14
CA TYR A 42 0.45 15.41 -0.22
C TYR A 42 -0.25 15.27 1.13
N LEU A 43 -0.08 14.13 1.80
CA LEU A 43 -0.71 13.86 3.10
C LEU A 43 -0.18 14.78 4.21
N ASN A 44 1.07 15.19 4.17
CA ASN A 44 1.67 16.12 5.12
C ASN A 44 1.04 17.54 5.12
N LYS A 45 0.12 17.83 4.19
CA LYS A 45 -0.66 19.07 4.23
C LYS A 45 -1.76 19.04 5.32
N SER A 46 -2.20 17.86 5.75
CA SER A 46 -3.32 17.68 6.68
C SER A 46 -3.06 16.68 7.79
N TYR A 47 -2.04 15.83 7.66
CA TYR A 47 -1.68 14.75 8.59
C TYR A 47 -0.19 14.83 8.91
N THR A 48 0.28 14.03 9.87
CA THR A 48 1.70 13.74 10.02
C THR A 48 1.99 12.42 9.27
N CYS A 49 2.70 12.50 8.16
CA CYS A 49 2.98 11.35 7.30
C CYS A 49 4.47 11.14 7.10
N TYR A 50 4.94 9.92 7.29
CA TYR A 50 6.31 9.47 7.03
C TYR A 50 6.31 8.54 5.83
N GLY A 51 7.28 8.72 4.93
CA GLY A 51 7.46 7.83 3.79
C GLY A 51 8.53 6.78 4.09
N TYR A 52 8.26 5.52 3.73
CA TYR A 52 9.24 4.43 3.75
C TYR A 52 9.29 3.76 2.38
N ASP A 53 10.49 3.64 1.83
CA ASP A 53 10.76 2.86 0.62
C ASP A 53 12.21 2.36 0.65
N PRO A 54 12.47 1.05 0.74
CA PRO A 54 13.83 0.52 0.85
C PRO A 54 14.68 0.71 -0.42
N ALA A 55 14.06 1.07 -1.54
CA ALA A 55 14.76 1.33 -2.81
C ALA A 55 15.18 2.80 -2.98
N ILE A 56 14.78 3.68 -2.06
CA ILE A 56 15.02 5.13 -2.12
C ILE A 56 15.80 5.56 -0.88
N GLU A 57 17.06 5.96 -1.03
CA GLU A 57 17.96 6.32 0.07
C GLU A 57 17.38 7.37 1.04
N GLU A 58 16.59 8.32 0.53
CA GLU A 58 15.91 9.35 1.34
C GLU A 58 14.82 8.74 2.26
N PHE A 59 14.27 7.58 1.89
CA PHE A 59 13.12 6.94 2.54
C PHE A 59 13.41 5.52 3.06
N ASP A 60 14.67 5.11 3.19
CA ASP A 60 15.04 3.75 3.64
C ASP A 60 14.96 3.53 5.16
N ASN A 61 14.46 4.51 5.91
CA ASN A 61 14.27 4.40 7.35
C ASN A 61 12.91 3.80 7.72
N GLU A 62 12.89 2.65 8.35
CA GLU A 62 11.66 1.97 8.80
C GLU A 62 10.91 2.69 9.94
N TYR A 63 11.46 3.72 10.54
CA TYR A 63 10.84 4.50 11.64
C TYR A 63 10.35 3.63 12.80
N ARG A 64 11.09 2.60 13.20
CA ARG A 64 10.77 1.78 14.38
C ARG A 64 10.78 2.63 15.64
N GLY A 65 9.71 2.53 16.45
CA GLY A 65 9.54 3.33 17.66
C GLY A 65 8.69 4.58 17.48
N ILE A 66 8.12 4.81 16.28
CA ILE A 66 7.03 5.75 16.07
C ILE A 66 5.71 4.98 16.14
N ASP A 67 4.77 5.47 16.94
CA ASP A 67 3.43 4.92 17.05
C ASP A 67 2.55 5.46 15.91
N PHE A 68 2.55 4.75 14.78
CA PHE A 68 1.63 5.02 13.69
C PHE A 68 0.23 4.50 14.03
N ASP A 69 -0.80 5.24 13.67
CA ASP A 69 -2.20 4.77 13.75
C ASP A 69 -2.67 4.18 12.41
N THR A 70 -2.07 4.58 11.32
CA THR A 70 -2.49 4.17 9.97
C THR A 70 -1.29 3.86 9.06
N ILE A 71 -1.42 2.80 8.26
CA ILE A 71 -0.51 2.54 7.13
C ILE A 71 -1.29 2.67 5.84
N VAL A 72 -0.73 3.39 4.87
CA VAL A 72 -1.15 3.37 3.47
C VAL A 72 -0.07 2.69 2.63
N CYS A 73 -0.48 1.82 1.68
CA CYS A 73 0.43 1.09 0.82
C CYS A 73 -0.21 0.96 -0.57
N LEU A 74 0.24 1.78 -1.52
CA LEU A 74 -0.42 1.95 -2.82
C LEU A 74 0.49 1.50 -3.94
N ASP A 75 0.00 0.56 -4.77
CA ASP A 75 0.70 0.05 -5.96
C ASP A 75 2.12 -0.48 -5.63
N VAL A 76 2.22 -1.32 -4.58
CA VAL A 76 3.47 -1.91 -4.09
C VAL A 76 3.47 -3.44 -4.20
N LEU A 77 2.41 -4.08 -3.67
CA LEU A 77 2.40 -5.54 -3.45
C LEU A 77 2.48 -6.35 -4.75
N GLU A 78 1.92 -5.85 -5.84
CA GLU A 78 2.01 -6.47 -7.16
C GLU A 78 3.44 -6.51 -7.72
N HIS A 79 4.33 -5.65 -7.23
CA HIS A 79 5.74 -5.62 -7.64
C HIS A 79 6.61 -6.60 -6.85
N ILE A 80 6.07 -7.19 -5.78
CA ILE A 80 6.80 -8.10 -4.89
C ILE A 80 6.62 -9.53 -5.37
N PRO A 81 7.68 -10.34 -5.46
CA PRO A 81 7.57 -11.78 -5.74
C PRO A 81 6.64 -12.46 -4.74
N GLU A 82 5.81 -13.40 -5.23
CA GLU A 82 4.83 -14.11 -4.38
C GLU A 82 5.47 -14.73 -3.12
N ALA A 83 6.68 -15.27 -3.26
CA ALA A 83 7.41 -15.89 -2.15
C ALA A 83 7.85 -14.90 -1.04
N GLU A 84 7.85 -13.59 -1.32
CA GLU A 84 8.28 -12.54 -0.39
C GLU A 84 7.10 -11.79 0.24
N LEU A 85 5.88 -11.98 -0.27
CA LEU A 85 4.69 -11.25 0.20
C LEU A 85 4.38 -11.51 1.67
N ASP A 86 4.51 -12.75 2.14
CA ASP A 86 4.26 -13.08 3.55
C ASP A 86 5.22 -12.35 4.48
N ALA A 87 6.50 -12.27 4.13
CA ALA A 87 7.49 -11.54 4.91
C ALA A 87 7.20 -10.05 4.95
N LEU A 88 6.83 -9.45 3.80
CA LEU A 88 6.49 -8.04 3.70
C LEU A 88 5.22 -7.71 4.50
N LEU A 89 4.16 -8.49 4.34
CA LEU A 89 2.90 -8.25 5.07
C LEU A 89 3.07 -8.45 6.58
N ASN A 90 3.89 -9.41 7.03
CA ASN A 90 4.24 -9.56 8.43
C ASN A 90 5.08 -8.38 8.95
N ASN A 91 5.96 -7.81 8.13
CA ASN A 91 6.66 -6.58 8.47
C ASN A 91 5.66 -5.42 8.66
N ILE A 92 4.72 -5.23 7.74
CA ILE A 92 3.65 -4.23 7.87
C ILE A 92 2.81 -4.48 9.14
N LYS A 93 2.39 -5.73 9.39
CA LYS A 93 1.62 -6.10 10.59
C LYS A 93 2.36 -5.77 11.88
N SER A 94 3.70 -5.87 11.90
CA SER A 94 4.52 -5.61 13.08
C SER A 94 4.51 -4.16 13.57
N TYR A 95 4.03 -3.21 12.78
CA TYR A 95 3.78 -1.84 13.22
C TYR A 95 2.57 -1.71 14.15
N ASN A 96 1.68 -2.70 14.18
CA ASN A 96 0.51 -2.78 15.06
C ASN A 96 -0.39 -1.54 15.01
N VAL A 97 -0.71 -1.09 13.80
CA VAL A 97 -1.56 0.09 13.56
C VAL A 97 -3.06 -0.24 13.65
N ASP A 98 -3.88 0.75 13.90
CA ASP A 98 -5.35 0.60 14.01
C ASP A 98 -5.99 0.34 12.64
N SER A 99 -5.49 0.98 11.59
CA SER A 99 -6.07 0.87 10.25
C SER A 99 -5.03 0.79 9.14
N LEU A 100 -5.38 0.07 8.05
CA LEU A 100 -4.52 -0.06 6.88
C LEU A 100 -5.34 0.12 5.59
N TYR A 101 -4.72 0.77 4.62
CA TYR A 101 -5.30 1.02 3.31
C TYR A 101 -4.34 0.58 2.22
N PHE A 102 -4.78 -0.37 1.37
CA PHE A 102 -4.00 -0.84 0.24
C PHE A 102 -4.72 -0.61 -1.09
N ILE A 103 -3.92 -0.35 -2.12
CA ILE A 103 -4.31 -0.52 -3.53
C ILE A 103 -3.33 -1.53 -4.13
N VAL A 104 -3.88 -2.52 -4.83
CA VAL A 104 -3.08 -3.56 -5.50
C VAL A 104 -3.61 -3.74 -6.93
N SER A 105 -2.73 -3.68 -7.90
CA SER A 105 -3.07 -3.94 -9.30
C SER A 105 -3.29 -5.44 -9.54
N THR A 106 -4.35 -5.77 -10.29
CA THR A 106 -4.69 -7.17 -10.65
C THR A 106 -4.43 -7.47 -12.13
N ARG A 107 -3.66 -6.61 -12.80
CA ARG A 107 -3.25 -6.76 -14.22
C ARG A 107 -1.74 -6.70 -14.38
N TYR A 108 -1.25 -7.23 -15.47
CA TYR A 108 0.15 -7.04 -15.87
C TYR A 108 0.45 -5.56 -16.17
N ALA A 109 1.64 -5.12 -15.76
CA ALA A 109 2.15 -3.80 -16.11
C ALA A 109 2.43 -3.70 -17.62
N LYS A 110 2.36 -2.49 -18.16
CA LYS A 110 2.85 -2.22 -19.52
C LYS A 110 4.37 -2.23 -19.60
N THR A 111 5.03 -1.92 -18.48
CA THR A 111 6.48 -1.82 -18.34
C THR A 111 7.08 -3.18 -17.98
N LYS A 112 8.29 -3.45 -18.49
CA LYS A 112 9.09 -4.62 -18.15
C LYS A 112 10.34 -4.20 -17.41
N LEU A 113 10.85 -5.11 -16.58
CA LEU A 113 12.16 -5.01 -15.95
C LEU A 113 13.27 -5.14 -17.00
N PRO A 114 14.50 -4.71 -16.72
CA PRO A 114 15.64 -4.84 -17.64
C PRO A 114 15.94 -6.29 -18.08
N ASP A 115 15.57 -7.27 -17.25
CA ASP A 115 15.71 -8.71 -17.53
C ASP A 115 14.54 -9.30 -18.34
N GLY A 116 13.56 -8.47 -18.73
CA GLY A 116 12.40 -8.84 -19.57
C GLY A 116 11.18 -9.32 -18.78
N ARG A 117 11.28 -9.55 -17.46
CA ARG A 117 10.13 -9.87 -16.61
C ARG A 117 9.14 -8.69 -16.56
N ASN A 118 7.88 -8.98 -16.27
CA ASN A 118 6.89 -7.93 -16.02
C ASN A 118 7.18 -7.25 -14.69
N CYS A 119 6.98 -5.92 -14.61
CA CYS A 119 7.14 -5.19 -13.34
C CYS A 119 6.14 -5.61 -12.27
N HIS A 120 4.95 -6.05 -12.66
CA HIS A 120 4.02 -6.70 -11.74
C HIS A 120 4.40 -8.19 -11.67
N GLU A 121 5.15 -8.56 -10.66
CA GLU A 121 5.63 -9.94 -10.46
C GLU A 121 4.52 -10.85 -9.92
N THR A 122 3.62 -10.31 -9.10
CA THR A 122 2.48 -11.05 -8.53
C THR A 122 1.16 -10.48 -9.04
N VAL A 123 0.64 -11.09 -10.10
CA VAL A 123 -0.66 -10.74 -10.68
C VAL A 123 -1.66 -11.86 -10.34
N LYS A 124 -2.56 -11.57 -9.41
CA LYS A 124 -3.53 -12.52 -8.87
C LYS A 124 -4.94 -11.93 -8.86
N PRO A 125 -5.99 -12.77 -8.90
CA PRO A 125 -7.37 -12.32 -8.80
C PRO A 125 -7.71 -11.85 -7.37
N LYS A 126 -8.80 -11.08 -7.26
CA LYS A 126 -9.29 -10.52 -6.00
C LYS A 126 -9.37 -11.54 -4.85
N ASP A 127 -9.92 -12.74 -5.11
CA ASP A 127 -10.16 -13.73 -4.06
C ASP A 127 -8.85 -14.32 -3.51
N TRP A 128 -7.80 -14.40 -4.32
CA TRP A 128 -6.48 -14.79 -3.88
C TRP A 128 -5.89 -13.75 -2.91
N TRP A 129 -5.93 -12.46 -3.29
CA TRP A 129 -5.49 -11.36 -2.43
C TRP A 129 -6.30 -11.29 -1.15
N LYS A 130 -7.64 -11.45 -1.25
CA LYS A 130 -8.52 -11.46 -0.09
C LYS A 130 -8.10 -12.52 0.92
N ASN A 131 -7.88 -13.77 0.45
CA ASN A 131 -7.44 -14.85 1.32
C ASN A 131 -6.08 -14.55 1.99
N LEU A 132 -5.12 -13.99 1.25
CA LEU A 132 -3.82 -13.60 1.79
C LEU A 132 -3.98 -12.56 2.92
N PHE A 133 -4.75 -11.50 2.70
CA PHE A 133 -4.97 -10.47 3.70
C PHE A 133 -5.75 -10.99 4.92
N GLU A 134 -6.80 -11.77 4.74
CA GLU A 134 -7.58 -12.38 5.83
C GLU A 134 -6.75 -13.34 6.66
N THR A 135 -5.83 -14.08 6.06
CA THR A 135 -4.91 -14.98 6.76
C THR A 135 -3.88 -14.18 7.57
N THR A 136 -3.28 -13.16 6.98
CA THR A 136 -2.25 -12.35 7.64
C THR A 136 -2.83 -11.51 8.78
N PHE A 137 -3.97 -10.85 8.55
CA PHE A 137 -4.64 -9.95 9.51
C PHE A 137 -5.89 -10.60 10.11
N SER A 138 -5.76 -11.85 10.57
CA SER A 138 -6.88 -12.65 11.07
C SER A 138 -7.57 -12.10 12.32
N ASP A 139 -6.91 -11.20 13.03
CA ASP A 139 -7.38 -10.49 14.21
C ASP A 139 -8.14 -9.19 13.88
N LYS A 140 -8.14 -8.77 12.61
CA LYS A 140 -8.78 -7.53 12.13
C LYS A 140 -9.87 -7.81 11.12
N LYS A 141 -10.71 -6.82 10.88
CA LYS A 141 -11.70 -6.86 9.79
C LYS A 141 -11.05 -6.48 8.48
N VAL A 142 -11.17 -7.34 7.46
CA VAL A 142 -10.64 -7.14 6.11
C VAL A 142 -11.79 -6.93 5.12
N ILE A 143 -11.77 -5.81 4.39
CA ILE A 143 -12.76 -5.47 3.36
C ILE A 143 -12.03 -5.32 2.03
N VAL A 144 -12.36 -6.16 1.05
CA VAL A 144 -11.76 -6.13 -0.28
C VAL A 144 -12.80 -5.73 -1.33
N THR A 145 -12.56 -4.62 -2.01
CA THR A 145 -13.41 -4.10 -3.08
C THR A 145 -12.68 -4.13 -4.41
N GLU A 146 -13.28 -4.77 -5.42
CA GLU A 146 -12.74 -4.77 -6.78
C GLU A 146 -13.11 -3.47 -7.52
N GLN A 147 -12.13 -2.87 -8.14
CA GLN A 147 -12.28 -1.69 -9.00
C GLN A 147 -12.07 -2.14 -10.46
N LYS A 148 -13.10 -2.75 -11.06
CA LYS A 148 -13.04 -3.41 -12.38
C LYS A 148 -12.53 -2.50 -13.49
N THR A 149 -12.95 -1.23 -13.51
CA THR A 149 -12.54 -0.25 -14.54
C THR A 149 -11.05 0.08 -14.49
N LYS A 150 -10.39 -0.16 -13.35
CA LYS A 150 -8.96 0.10 -13.13
C LYS A 150 -8.12 -1.16 -13.08
N ASN A 151 -8.75 -2.36 -13.07
CA ASN A 151 -8.08 -3.63 -12.86
C ASN A 151 -7.22 -3.62 -11.58
N GLN A 152 -7.80 -3.20 -10.49
CA GLN A 152 -7.15 -3.16 -9.18
C GLN A 152 -8.15 -3.51 -8.08
N ILE A 153 -7.64 -3.84 -6.92
CA ILE A 153 -8.42 -3.99 -5.70
C ILE A 153 -8.04 -2.90 -4.70
N ARG A 154 -9.01 -2.53 -3.87
CA ARG A 154 -8.81 -1.76 -2.66
C ARG A 154 -9.05 -2.65 -1.47
N VAL A 155 -8.13 -2.60 -0.51
CA VAL A 155 -8.23 -3.36 0.73
C VAL A 155 -8.21 -2.39 1.91
N LEU A 156 -9.22 -2.48 2.74
CA LEU A 156 -9.35 -1.73 3.99
C LEU A 156 -9.25 -2.75 5.13
N ILE A 157 -8.40 -2.48 6.11
CA ILE A 157 -8.23 -3.32 7.29
C ILE A 157 -8.33 -2.42 8.52
N HIS A 158 -9.11 -2.83 9.52
CA HIS A 158 -9.29 -2.07 10.74
C HIS A 158 -9.67 -3.01 11.90
N GLU A 159 -9.67 -2.48 13.11
CA GLU A 159 -10.17 -3.18 14.31
C GLU A 159 -11.62 -3.66 14.11
N ASN A 160 -11.98 -4.77 14.78
CA ASN A 160 -13.32 -5.35 14.73
C ASN A 160 -14.34 -4.47 15.47
#